data_c633057e88aec2eb62826ee4232388d9
#
_entry.id   c633057e88aec2eb62826ee4232388d9
#
_cell.length_a   1.000
_cell.length_b   1.000
_cell.length_c   1.000
_cell.angle_alpha   90.00
_cell.angle_beta   90.00
_cell.angle_gamma   90.00
#
_symmetry.space_group_name_H-M   'P 1'
#
loop_
_entity.id
_entity.type
_entity.pdbx_description
1 polymer ?
#
loop_
_entity_poly.entity_id
_entity_poly.type
_entity_poly.pdbx_seq_one_letter_code
_entity_poly.pdbx_strand_id
1 'polypeptide(L)'
;SVCFGKLMNHPDMRCLPFAYLLAYGDTMYIVPGRNITTVGLYRDIKKWPKRDKRAASCRKSIINFDWLSPFTVGEIVQGKKILEALRQAGGDNVSSYNYHEYIINATSLRKGIKYYDIALRIYMGAVLKRAIKGGFLGKPTSDIGLGHWTDLSGLLLPISEEERLIDDIKNGNIESIKEILDRFIDIDNHYRQYQWTWTYRLILDYYGLDELSDSDLPRIREDYIRARRAWVAEIRKDAEKEFAMGDVEQSVFDDFITKLDHEIDFED
;
A
#
# COMPACT_ATOMS: atom_id res chain seq x y z
N SER A 1 1.86 5.57 -8.73
CA SER A 1 1.60 6.99 -9.01
C SER A 1 1.12 7.18 -10.45
N VAL A 2 0.41 8.26 -10.72
CA VAL A 2 -0.16 8.59 -12.03
C VAL A 2 0.32 9.97 -12.44
N CYS A 3 0.69 10.12 -13.72
CA CYS A 3 1.23 11.37 -14.28
C CYS A 3 0.26 11.96 -15.29
N PHE A 4 0.06 13.27 -15.23
CA PHE A 4 -0.76 14.04 -16.16
C PHE A 4 0.06 15.21 -16.73
N GLY A 5 0.02 15.36 -18.05
CA GLY A 5 0.75 16.39 -18.77
C GLY A 5 2.19 15.97 -19.12
N LYS A 6 2.97 16.95 -19.62
CA LYS A 6 4.36 16.75 -20.01
C LYS A 6 5.25 16.93 -18.79
N LEU A 7 5.86 15.84 -18.32
CA LEU A 7 6.83 15.91 -17.23
C LEU A 7 8.13 16.54 -17.74
N MET A 8 8.62 17.56 -17.04
CA MET A 8 9.87 18.26 -17.37
C MET A 8 11.07 17.70 -16.61
N ASN A 9 10.83 17.02 -15.50
CA ASN A 9 11.83 16.34 -14.65
C ASN A 9 11.27 14.99 -14.18
N HIS A 10 12.15 14.17 -13.60
CA HIS A 10 11.85 12.83 -13.13
C HIS A 10 11.94 12.77 -11.59
N PRO A 11 10.84 13.08 -10.87
CA PRO A 11 10.86 13.01 -9.40
C PRO A 11 11.04 11.59 -8.92
N ASP A 12 11.82 11.43 -7.86
CA ASP A 12 11.81 10.18 -7.09
C ASP A 12 10.52 10.10 -6.27
N MET A 13 9.62 9.24 -6.69
CA MET A 13 8.31 9.06 -6.06
C MET A 13 8.24 7.83 -5.13
N ARG A 14 9.38 7.19 -4.84
CA ARG A 14 9.39 6.02 -3.94
C ARG A 14 8.77 6.36 -2.60
N CYS A 15 9.22 7.45 -1.98
CA CYS A 15 8.70 7.89 -0.67
C CYS A 15 7.34 8.60 -0.71
N LEU A 16 6.72 8.81 -1.88
CA LEU A 16 5.36 9.35 -2.02
C LEU A 16 4.52 8.46 -2.94
N PRO A 17 4.27 7.19 -2.57
CA PRO A 17 3.55 6.27 -3.41
C PRO A 17 2.09 6.71 -3.60
N PHE A 18 1.44 6.17 -4.65
CA PHE A 18 0.05 6.49 -4.99
C PHE A 18 -0.23 7.98 -5.24
N ALA A 19 0.78 8.78 -5.55
CA ALA A 19 0.61 10.19 -5.84
C ALA A 19 0.12 10.44 -7.27
N TYR A 20 -0.48 11.62 -7.48
CA TYR A 20 -0.63 12.22 -8.80
C TYR A 20 0.48 13.25 -9.01
N LEU A 21 1.07 13.22 -10.20
CA LEU A 21 2.01 14.21 -10.71
C LEU A 21 1.30 15.01 -11.79
N LEU A 22 1.17 16.30 -11.57
CA LEU A 22 0.45 17.21 -12.47
C LEU A 22 1.44 18.24 -13.02
N ALA A 23 1.64 18.26 -14.32
CA ALA A 23 2.39 19.33 -14.99
C ALA A 23 1.42 20.44 -15.42
N TYR A 24 1.67 21.65 -14.96
CA TYR A 24 0.94 22.85 -15.36
C TYR A 24 1.91 23.97 -15.75
N GLY A 25 2.04 24.22 -17.05
CA GLY A 25 3.12 25.06 -17.59
C GLY A 25 4.49 24.45 -17.24
N ASP A 26 5.38 25.26 -16.71
CA ASP A 26 6.71 24.85 -16.25
C ASP A 26 6.73 24.40 -14.78
N THR A 27 5.57 24.32 -14.13
CA THR A 27 5.45 23.95 -12.73
C THR A 27 4.90 22.54 -12.60
N MET A 28 5.52 21.78 -11.70
CA MET A 28 5.06 20.45 -11.35
C MET A 28 4.51 20.38 -9.95
N TYR A 29 3.32 19.79 -9.85
CA TYR A 29 2.61 19.60 -8.58
C TYR A 29 2.56 18.13 -8.22
N ILE A 30 2.70 17.83 -6.93
CA ILE A 30 2.47 16.51 -6.36
C ILE A 30 1.18 16.54 -5.55
N VAL A 31 0.30 15.56 -5.76
CA VAL A 31 -0.88 15.30 -4.94
C VAL A 31 -0.69 13.95 -4.25
N PRO A 32 -0.12 13.95 -3.02
CA PRO A 32 0.28 12.71 -2.35
C PRO A 32 -0.92 11.81 -2.06
N GLY A 33 -0.75 10.50 -2.25
CA GLY A 33 -1.75 9.49 -1.90
C GLY A 33 -3.06 9.56 -2.69
N ARG A 34 -3.20 10.48 -3.67
CA ARG A 34 -4.48 10.71 -4.37
C ARG A 34 -5.02 9.46 -5.06
N ASN A 35 -4.13 8.64 -5.63
CA ASN A 35 -4.54 7.43 -6.34
C ASN A 35 -5.20 6.39 -5.43
N ILE A 36 -4.92 6.40 -4.10
CA ILE A 36 -5.54 5.48 -3.13
C ILE A 36 -7.08 5.57 -3.18
N THR A 37 -7.62 6.73 -3.48
CA THR A 37 -9.06 7.03 -3.40
C THR A 37 -9.70 7.20 -4.77
N THR A 38 -9.18 6.53 -5.80
CA THR A 38 -9.71 6.61 -7.17
C THR A 38 -10.42 5.34 -7.61
N VAL A 39 -11.41 5.52 -8.48
CA VAL A 39 -12.08 4.44 -9.21
C VAL A 39 -11.06 3.59 -9.97
N GLY A 40 -10.05 4.24 -10.58
CA GLY A 40 -9.00 3.56 -11.34
C GLY A 40 -8.26 2.53 -10.51
N LEU A 41 -7.70 2.92 -9.36
CA LEU A 41 -7.01 1.98 -8.48
C LEU A 41 -7.96 0.90 -7.95
N TYR A 42 -9.17 1.27 -7.50
CA TYR A 42 -10.16 0.32 -7.01
C TYR A 42 -10.46 -0.78 -8.05
N ARG A 43 -10.67 -0.40 -9.31
CA ARG A 43 -10.85 -1.37 -10.40
C ARG A 43 -9.63 -2.24 -10.62
N ASP A 44 -8.44 -1.67 -10.57
CA ASP A 44 -7.20 -2.40 -10.84
C ASP A 44 -6.89 -3.45 -9.77
N ILE A 45 -7.03 -3.14 -8.49
CA ILE A 45 -6.84 -4.11 -7.41
C ILE A 45 -7.81 -5.29 -7.46
N LYS A 46 -8.98 -5.12 -8.06
CA LYS A 46 -9.98 -6.19 -8.25
C LYS A 46 -9.76 -6.98 -9.55
N LYS A 47 -9.24 -6.32 -10.56
CA LYS A 47 -9.12 -6.87 -11.93
C LYS A 47 -7.90 -7.75 -12.11
N TRP A 48 -6.73 -7.29 -11.66
CA TRP A 48 -5.47 -7.96 -11.97
C TRP A 48 -5.36 -9.37 -11.39
N PRO A 49 -5.74 -9.67 -10.12
CA PRO A 49 -5.74 -11.03 -9.61
C PRO A 49 -6.60 -11.99 -10.43
N LYS A 50 -7.73 -11.49 -10.99
CA LYS A 50 -8.65 -12.28 -11.80
C LYS A 50 -8.15 -12.52 -13.23
N ARG A 51 -7.20 -11.72 -13.71
CA ARG A 51 -6.63 -11.84 -15.06
C ARG A 51 -5.49 -12.84 -15.15
N ASP A 52 -4.87 -13.21 -14.05
CA ASP A 52 -3.89 -14.28 -14.04
C ASP A 52 -4.57 -15.64 -14.22
N LYS A 53 -4.63 -16.07 -15.48
CA LYS A 53 -5.27 -17.35 -15.89
C LYS A 53 -4.28 -18.52 -15.96
N ARG A 54 -3.01 -18.32 -15.60
CA ARG A 54 -2.03 -19.37 -15.63
C ARG A 54 -2.39 -20.47 -14.64
N ALA A 55 -2.36 -21.74 -15.07
CA ALA A 55 -2.47 -22.86 -14.15
C ALA A 55 -1.29 -22.85 -13.17
N ALA A 56 -1.52 -23.27 -11.93
CA ALA A 56 -0.48 -23.29 -10.89
C ALA A 56 0.78 -24.07 -11.33
N SER A 57 0.60 -25.19 -12.04
CA SER A 57 1.68 -26.01 -12.61
C SER A 57 2.50 -25.31 -13.70
N CYS A 58 1.95 -24.26 -14.33
CA CYS A 58 2.61 -23.50 -15.41
C CYS A 58 3.19 -22.17 -14.94
N ARG A 59 3.01 -21.80 -13.68
CA ARG A 59 3.53 -20.53 -13.13
C ARG A 59 5.03 -20.68 -12.88
N LYS A 60 5.83 -20.04 -13.75
CA LYS A 60 7.28 -19.92 -13.57
C LYS A 60 7.70 -18.63 -12.89
N SER A 61 6.79 -17.67 -12.74
CA SER A 61 7.02 -16.41 -12.05
C SER A 61 6.04 -16.26 -10.89
N ILE A 62 6.53 -15.78 -9.78
CA ILE A 62 5.75 -15.46 -8.58
C ILE A 62 5.32 -13.99 -8.73
N ILE A 63 4.01 -13.74 -8.56
CA ILE A 63 3.47 -12.37 -8.60
C ILE A 63 2.52 -12.20 -7.41
N ASN A 64 2.88 -11.33 -6.49
CA ASN A 64 2.03 -10.92 -5.39
C ASN A 64 1.15 -9.72 -5.83
N PHE A 65 -0.15 -9.83 -5.65
CA PHE A 65 -1.13 -8.79 -6.01
C PHE A 65 -1.59 -7.96 -4.80
N ASP A 66 -0.97 -8.09 -3.65
CA ASP A 66 -1.30 -7.28 -2.47
C ASP A 66 -0.89 -5.81 -2.74
N TRP A 67 -1.84 -4.95 -3.09
CA TRP A 67 -1.59 -3.54 -3.35
C TRP A 67 -1.10 -2.78 -2.12
N LEU A 68 -1.51 -3.21 -0.93
CA LEU A 68 -0.93 -2.85 0.36
C LEU A 68 -0.13 -4.05 0.88
N SER A 69 1.17 -3.92 0.85
CA SER A 69 2.17 -4.91 1.28
C SER A 69 3.18 -4.22 2.19
N PRO A 70 4.04 -4.93 2.91
CA PRO A 70 5.12 -4.29 3.67
C PRO A 70 5.98 -3.35 2.81
N PHE A 71 6.20 -3.68 1.53
CA PHE A 71 6.91 -2.83 0.58
C PHE A 71 6.20 -1.49 0.39
N THR A 72 4.95 -1.50 -0.10
CA THR A 72 4.21 -0.27 -0.39
C THR A 72 3.82 0.51 0.86
N VAL A 73 3.53 -0.19 1.96
CA VAL A 73 3.13 0.43 3.23
C VAL A 73 4.34 1.02 3.95
N GLY A 74 5.53 0.44 3.81
CA GLY A 74 6.79 1.03 4.27
C GLY A 74 7.02 2.40 3.65
N GLU A 75 6.82 2.53 2.33
CA GLU A 75 6.91 3.80 1.64
C GLU A 75 5.80 4.80 2.05
N ILE A 76 4.58 4.32 2.33
CA ILE A 76 3.49 5.14 2.89
C ILE A 76 3.86 5.71 4.25
N VAL A 77 4.48 4.91 5.13
CA VAL A 77 4.95 5.38 6.45
C VAL A 77 5.97 6.51 6.28
N GLN A 78 6.94 6.36 5.39
CA GLN A 78 7.92 7.40 5.10
C GLN A 78 7.27 8.63 4.48
N GLY A 79 6.38 8.45 3.51
CA GLY A 79 5.64 9.54 2.88
C GLY A 79 4.80 10.34 3.87
N LYS A 80 4.12 9.68 4.79
CA LYS A 80 3.37 10.36 5.85
C LYS A 80 4.29 11.22 6.72
N LYS A 81 5.43 10.69 7.15
CA LYS A 81 6.43 11.44 7.94
C LYS A 81 6.96 12.66 7.18
N ILE A 82 7.24 12.53 5.88
CA ILE A 82 7.67 13.64 5.02
C ILE A 82 6.60 14.74 4.99
N LEU A 83 5.34 14.38 4.75
CA LEU A 83 4.25 15.36 4.70
C LEU A 83 4.02 16.06 6.05
N GLU A 84 4.11 15.32 7.15
CA GLU A 84 4.00 15.88 8.50
C GLU A 84 5.17 16.82 8.81
N ALA A 85 6.40 16.48 8.44
CA ALA A 85 7.57 17.32 8.59
C ALA A 85 7.47 18.62 7.76
N LEU A 86 7.00 18.53 6.50
CA LEU A 86 6.75 19.72 5.66
C LEU A 86 5.70 20.65 6.30
N ARG A 87 4.62 20.07 6.83
CA ARG A 87 3.59 20.83 7.53
C ARG A 87 4.13 21.51 8.78
N GLN A 88 4.93 20.78 9.58
CA GLN A 88 5.54 21.31 10.79
C GLN A 88 6.51 22.46 10.49
N ALA A 89 7.34 22.32 9.46
CA ALA A 89 8.33 23.32 9.07
C ALA A 89 7.69 24.59 8.44
N GLY A 90 6.66 24.40 7.59
CA GLY A 90 6.02 25.52 6.86
C GLY A 90 4.83 26.14 7.61
N GLY A 91 4.29 25.46 8.63
CA GLY A 91 3.08 25.88 9.34
C GLY A 91 1.78 25.62 8.57
N ASP A 92 0.63 25.88 9.19
CA ASP A 92 -0.70 25.61 8.62
C ASP A 92 -1.28 26.73 7.76
N ASN A 93 -0.69 27.94 7.82
CA ASN A 93 -1.21 29.15 7.19
C ASN A 93 -0.61 29.44 5.80
N VAL A 94 0.06 28.45 5.19
CA VAL A 94 0.63 28.58 3.85
C VAL A 94 -0.30 28.00 2.79
N SER A 95 -0.22 28.50 1.56
CA SER A 95 -0.99 27.97 0.43
C SER A 95 -0.38 26.70 -0.17
N SER A 96 0.94 26.54 -0.04
CA SER A 96 1.69 25.42 -0.61
C SER A 96 3.00 25.18 0.13
N TYR A 97 3.57 24.00 -0.10
CA TYR A 97 4.87 23.55 0.40
C TYR A 97 5.77 23.16 -0.76
N ASN A 98 7.05 23.42 -0.64
CA ASN A 98 8.04 22.95 -1.61
C ASN A 98 8.58 21.59 -1.15
N TYR A 99 8.58 20.63 -2.07
CA TYR A 99 9.23 19.34 -1.90
C TYR A 99 10.20 19.13 -3.06
N HIS A 100 11.49 19.35 -2.81
CA HIS A 100 12.50 19.52 -3.85
C HIS A 100 12.08 20.62 -4.83
N GLU A 101 11.99 20.31 -6.12
CA GLU A 101 11.58 21.22 -7.19
C GLU A 101 10.06 21.21 -7.46
N TYR A 102 9.27 20.51 -6.61
CA TYR A 102 7.84 20.29 -6.79
C TYR A 102 7.03 21.05 -5.76
N ILE A 103 5.80 21.37 -6.11
CA ILE A 103 4.86 22.05 -5.26
C ILE A 103 3.80 21.06 -4.75
N ILE A 104 3.55 21.08 -3.45
CA ILE A 104 2.43 20.39 -2.81
C ILE A 104 1.49 21.45 -2.24
N ASN A 105 0.29 21.63 -2.81
CA ASN A 105 -0.69 22.53 -2.27
C ASN A 105 -1.10 22.13 -0.84
N ALA A 106 -1.35 23.10 0.04
CA ALA A 106 -1.68 22.85 1.45
C ALA A 106 -2.88 21.88 1.62
N THR A 107 -3.90 22.02 0.77
CA THR A 107 -5.04 21.09 0.75
C THR A 107 -4.62 19.69 0.32
N SER A 108 -3.75 19.57 -0.67
CA SER A 108 -3.24 18.28 -1.16
C SER A 108 -2.37 17.60 -0.10
N LEU A 109 -1.54 18.36 0.61
CA LEU A 109 -0.73 17.85 1.71
C LEU A 109 -1.59 17.26 2.83
N ARG A 110 -2.59 18.02 3.33
CA ARG A 110 -3.50 17.55 4.38
C ARG A 110 -4.30 16.32 3.95
N LYS A 111 -4.78 16.27 2.71
CA LYS A 111 -5.44 15.09 2.14
C LYS A 111 -4.48 13.91 2.01
N GLY A 112 -3.24 14.14 1.59
CA GLY A 112 -2.21 13.11 1.48
C GLY A 112 -1.94 12.41 2.82
N ILE A 113 -1.76 13.19 3.91
CA ILE A 113 -1.62 12.65 5.27
C ILE A 113 -2.83 11.78 5.63
N LYS A 114 -4.06 12.28 5.38
CA LYS A 114 -5.30 11.53 5.63
C LYS A 114 -5.37 10.23 4.81
N TYR A 115 -5.02 10.26 3.54
CA TYR A 115 -5.10 9.07 2.66
C TYR A 115 -4.07 8.02 3.05
N TYR A 116 -2.86 8.43 3.41
CA TYR A 116 -1.85 7.52 3.93
C TYR A 116 -2.30 6.91 5.26
N ASP A 117 -2.90 7.67 6.17
CA ASP A 117 -3.43 7.16 7.43
C ASP A 117 -4.56 6.14 7.20
N ILE A 118 -5.47 6.39 6.27
CA ILE A 118 -6.51 5.44 5.85
C ILE A 118 -5.87 4.13 5.35
N ALA A 119 -4.86 4.21 4.48
CA ALA A 119 -4.18 3.04 3.94
C ALA A 119 -3.48 2.22 5.03
N LEU A 120 -2.80 2.88 5.98
CA LEU A 120 -2.15 2.23 7.12
C LEU A 120 -3.15 1.44 7.96
N ARG A 121 -4.28 2.04 8.34
CA ARG A 121 -5.31 1.37 9.14
C ARG A 121 -5.98 0.22 8.38
N ILE A 122 -6.25 0.38 7.09
CA ILE A 122 -6.76 -0.70 6.24
C ILE A 122 -5.77 -1.86 6.19
N TYR A 123 -4.49 -1.58 6.00
CA TYR A 123 -3.46 -2.61 5.94
C TYR A 123 -3.34 -3.37 7.27
N MET A 124 -3.13 -2.65 8.38
CA MET A 124 -2.97 -3.25 9.70
C MET A 124 -4.18 -4.12 10.08
N GLY A 125 -5.38 -3.61 9.91
CA GLY A 125 -6.60 -4.35 10.24
C GLY A 125 -6.81 -5.57 9.35
N ALA A 126 -6.50 -5.49 8.05
CA ALA A 126 -6.60 -6.62 7.14
C ALA A 126 -5.59 -7.73 7.45
N VAL A 127 -4.35 -7.37 7.81
CA VAL A 127 -3.33 -8.34 8.22
C VAL A 127 -3.68 -8.95 9.57
N LEU A 128 -4.12 -8.14 10.54
CA LEU A 128 -4.58 -8.62 11.85
C LEU A 128 -5.74 -9.63 11.72
N LYS A 129 -6.74 -9.32 10.90
CA LYS A 129 -7.87 -10.24 10.62
C LYS A 129 -7.37 -11.60 10.06
N ARG A 130 -6.36 -11.58 9.18
CA ARG A 130 -5.74 -12.81 8.66
C ARG A 130 -4.97 -13.56 9.73
N ALA A 131 -4.23 -12.86 10.59
CA ALA A 131 -3.49 -13.47 11.70
C ALA A 131 -4.41 -14.18 12.69
N ILE A 132 -5.53 -13.55 13.04
CA ILE A 132 -6.57 -14.16 13.90
C ILE A 132 -7.14 -15.41 13.23
N LYS A 133 -7.59 -15.32 11.98
CA LYS A 133 -8.17 -16.46 11.24
C LYS A 133 -7.16 -17.61 11.03
N GLY A 134 -5.89 -17.27 10.86
CA GLY A 134 -4.81 -18.23 10.65
C GLY A 134 -4.23 -18.84 11.93
N GLY A 135 -4.67 -18.38 13.11
CA GLY A 135 -4.20 -18.87 14.41
C GLY A 135 -2.75 -18.49 14.74
N PHE A 136 -2.21 -17.39 14.13
CA PHE A 136 -0.82 -16.93 14.35
C PHE A 136 -0.73 -15.49 14.90
N LEU A 137 -1.73 -15.08 15.69
CA LEU A 137 -1.81 -13.73 16.26
C LEU A 137 -0.70 -13.40 17.28
N GLY A 138 0.02 -14.39 17.78
CA GLY A 138 1.05 -14.20 18.79
C GLY A 138 2.22 -13.30 18.35
N LYS A 139 3.01 -12.86 19.32
CA LYS A 139 4.28 -12.16 19.08
C LYS A 139 5.16 -12.98 18.14
N PRO A 140 5.69 -12.40 17.07
CA PRO A 140 6.59 -13.12 16.17
C PRO A 140 7.81 -13.67 16.92
N THR A 141 8.19 -14.89 16.58
CA THR A 141 9.35 -15.58 17.17
C THR A 141 10.64 -15.36 16.37
N SER A 142 10.55 -14.69 15.22
CA SER A 142 11.66 -14.40 14.31
C SER A 142 11.60 -12.95 13.87
N ASP A 143 12.76 -12.34 13.70
CA ASP A 143 12.91 -10.99 13.16
C ASP A 143 12.90 -10.96 11.62
N ILE A 144 12.83 -12.12 10.95
CA ILE A 144 12.72 -12.18 9.48
C ILE A 144 11.40 -11.51 9.07
N GLY A 145 11.52 -10.51 8.24
CA GLY A 145 10.40 -9.66 7.84
C GLY A 145 10.52 -8.21 8.32
N LEU A 146 11.30 -7.93 9.36
CA LEU A 146 11.59 -6.56 9.81
C LEU A 146 12.42 -5.78 8.78
N GLY A 147 12.41 -4.45 8.92
CA GLY A 147 13.19 -3.55 8.07
C GLY A 147 12.51 -3.25 6.73
N HIS A 148 13.34 -2.95 5.73
CA HIS A 148 12.86 -2.61 4.40
C HIS A 148 12.51 -3.86 3.59
N TRP A 149 11.57 -3.67 2.67
CA TRP A 149 11.15 -4.68 1.72
C TRP A 149 11.47 -4.24 0.30
N THR A 150 11.58 -5.20 -0.60
CA THR A 150 11.80 -4.98 -2.03
C THR A 150 10.81 -5.77 -2.88
N ASP A 151 10.74 -5.42 -4.16
CA ASP A 151 9.93 -6.09 -5.18
C ASP A 151 10.84 -6.59 -6.30
N LEU A 152 11.07 -7.89 -6.33
CA LEU A 152 11.80 -8.56 -7.42
C LEU A 152 10.83 -9.01 -8.51
N SER A 153 10.31 -8.04 -9.27
CA SER A 153 9.38 -8.29 -10.40
C SER A 153 8.12 -9.07 -10.00
N GLY A 154 7.56 -8.74 -8.84
CA GLY A 154 6.34 -9.33 -8.30
C GLY A 154 6.55 -10.22 -7.07
N LEU A 155 7.75 -10.75 -6.84
CA LEU A 155 8.10 -11.40 -5.58
C LEU A 155 8.43 -10.33 -4.54
N LEU A 156 7.56 -10.19 -3.55
CA LEU A 156 7.75 -9.27 -2.43
C LEU A 156 8.49 -9.96 -1.29
N LEU A 157 9.61 -9.39 -0.84
CA LEU A 157 10.41 -9.98 0.22
C LEU A 157 11.13 -8.93 1.07
N PRO A 158 11.52 -9.26 2.32
CA PRO A 158 12.42 -8.46 3.10
C PRO A 158 13.79 -8.33 2.41
N ILE A 159 14.43 -7.17 2.47
CA ILE A 159 15.78 -6.98 1.91
C ILE A 159 16.79 -7.97 2.53
N SER A 160 16.61 -8.32 3.80
CA SER A 160 17.46 -9.33 4.46
C SER A 160 17.43 -10.71 3.79
N GLU A 161 16.31 -11.09 3.16
CA GLU A 161 16.21 -12.35 2.41
C GLU A 161 16.84 -12.24 1.02
N GLU A 162 16.77 -11.06 0.40
CA GLU A 162 17.50 -10.76 -0.84
C GLU A 162 19.01 -10.81 -0.61
N GLU A 163 19.51 -10.15 0.44
CA GLU A 163 20.92 -10.15 0.81
C GLU A 163 21.42 -11.57 1.10
N ARG A 164 20.65 -12.36 1.86
CA ARG A 164 20.97 -13.77 2.13
C ARG A 164 21.07 -14.59 0.85
N LEU A 165 20.12 -14.43 -0.08
CA LEU A 165 20.19 -15.11 -1.38
C LEU A 165 21.44 -14.73 -2.16
N ILE A 166 21.77 -13.44 -2.20
CA ILE A 166 22.98 -12.96 -2.88
C ILE A 166 24.24 -13.55 -2.24
N ASP A 167 24.29 -13.61 -0.93
CA ASP A 167 25.44 -14.19 -0.21
C ASP A 167 25.55 -15.71 -0.40
N ASP A 168 24.43 -16.43 -0.44
CA ASP A 168 24.41 -17.86 -0.75
C ASP A 168 24.93 -18.15 -2.17
N ILE A 169 24.59 -17.29 -3.15
CA ILE A 169 25.14 -17.38 -4.51
C ILE A 169 26.65 -17.10 -4.51
N LYS A 170 27.11 -16.03 -3.86
CA LYS A 170 28.54 -15.67 -3.78
C LYS A 170 29.39 -16.74 -3.12
N ASN A 171 28.84 -17.41 -2.11
CA ASN A 171 29.55 -18.45 -1.35
C ASN A 171 29.46 -19.84 -1.98
N GLY A 172 28.77 -19.99 -3.12
CA GLY A 172 28.60 -21.26 -3.81
C GLY A 172 27.61 -22.21 -3.10
N ASN A 173 26.77 -21.70 -2.21
CA ASN A 173 25.68 -22.48 -1.60
C ASN A 173 24.49 -22.66 -2.57
N ILE A 174 24.41 -21.78 -3.56
CA ILE A 174 23.45 -21.82 -4.67
C ILE A 174 24.23 -21.71 -5.97
N GLU A 175 24.19 -22.77 -6.79
CA GLU A 175 24.99 -22.86 -8.01
C GLU A 175 24.15 -22.95 -9.29
N SER A 176 22.82 -23.07 -9.16
CA SER A 176 21.93 -23.23 -10.31
C SER A 176 20.72 -22.29 -10.28
N ILE A 177 20.20 -21.97 -11.47
CA ILE A 177 18.93 -21.23 -11.61
C ILE A 177 17.77 -21.97 -10.93
N LYS A 178 17.80 -23.31 -10.93
CA LYS A 178 16.76 -24.09 -10.27
C LYS A 178 16.75 -23.83 -8.76
N GLU A 179 17.91 -23.81 -8.11
CA GLU A 179 18.03 -23.52 -6.66
C GLU A 179 17.59 -22.08 -6.32
N ILE A 180 17.89 -21.11 -7.21
CA ILE A 180 17.36 -19.74 -7.07
C ILE A 180 15.82 -19.75 -7.11
N LEU A 181 15.22 -20.46 -8.06
CA LEU A 181 13.76 -20.56 -8.17
C LEU A 181 13.15 -21.30 -6.97
N ASP A 182 13.78 -22.36 -6.49
CA ASP A 182 13.34 -23.08 -5.29
C ASP A 182 13.39 -22.15 -4.06
N ARG A 183 14.42 -21.29 -3.95
CA ARG A 183 14.52 -20.28 -2.90
C ARG A 183 13.43 -19.20 -3.02
N PHE A 184 13.11 -18.74 -4.22
CA PHE A 184 12.00 -17.78 -4.43
C PHE A 184 10.65 -18.38 -4.01
N ILE A 185 10.41 -19.65 -4.31
CA ILE A 185 9.20 -20.36 -3.88
C ILE A 185 9.16 -20.48 -2.36
N ASP A 186 10.27 -20.77 -1.71
CA ASP A 186 10.37 -20.83 -0.25
C ASP A 186 10.05 -19.48 0.39
N ILE A 187 10.61 -18.38 -0.12
CA ILE A 187 10.33 -17.02 0.35
C ILE A 187 8.84 -16.66 0.19
N ASP A 188 8.23 -16.99 -0.95
CA ASP A 188 6.80 -16.75 -1.21
C ASP A 188 5.91 -17.56 -0.26
N ASN A 189 6.26 -18.81 0.02
CA ASN A 189 5.55 -19.65 0.98
C ASN A 189 5.58 -19.06 2.41
N HIS A 190 6.65 -18.34 2.78
CA HIS A 190 6.80 -17.67 4.06
C HIS A 190 6.30 -16.21 4.07
N TYR A 191 5.86 -15.70 2.93
CA TYR A 191 5.45 -14.29 2.80
C TYR A 191 4.48 -13.83 3.90
N ARG A 192 3.47 -14.63 4.25
CA ARG A 192 2.48 -14.25 5.27
C ARG A 192 3.07 -14.19 6.67
N GLN A 193 4.04 -15.03 6.99
CA GLN A 193 4.76 -15.01 8.25
C GLN A 193 5.64 -13.75 8.35
N TYR A 194 6.41 -13.45 7.29
CA TYR A 194 7.25 -12.25 7.23
C TYR A 194 6.39 -10.98 7.27
N GLN A 195 5.26 -10.98 6.54
CA GLN A 195 4.29 -9.90 6.56
C GLN A 195 3.75 -9.66 7.98
N TRP A 196 3.45 -10.73 8.74
CA TRP A 196 2.98 -10.59 10.11
C TRP A 196 4.05 -10.00 11.02
N THR A 197 5.28 -10.47 10.94
CA THR A 197 6.41 -9.92 11.72
C THR A 197 6.54 -8.41 11.51
N TRP A 198 6.51 -7.97 10.25
CA TRP A 198 6.59 -6.56 9.90
C TRP A 198 5.39 -5.76 10.41
N THR A 199 4.19 -6.31 10.21
CA THR A 199 2.93 -5.64 10.59
C THR A 199 2.76 -5.57 12.09
N TYR A 200 3.18 -6.58 12.83
CA TYR A 200 3.18 -6.56 14.29
C TYR A 200 3.98 -5.36 14.80
N ARG A 201 5.19 -5.16 14.29
CA ARG A 201 6.01 -3.99 14.65
C ARG A 201 5.33 -2.68 14.25
N LEU A 202 4.74 -2.60 13.06
CA LEU A 202 4.01 -1.42 12.62
C LEU A 202 2.84 -1.09 13.55
N ILE A 203 2.09 -2.10 14.01
CA ILE A 203 0.99 -1.92 14.95
C ILE A 203 1.52 -1.34 16.28
N LEU A 204 2.59 -1.90 16.83
CA LEU A 204 3.18 -1.39 18.06
C LEU A 204 3.59 0.09 17.91
N ASP A 205 4.31 0.42 16.85
CA ASP A 205 4.78 1.78 16.59
C ASP A 205 3.60 2.76 16.35
N TYR A 206 2.57 2.31 15.62
CA TYR A 206 1.43 3.17 15.28
C TYR A 206 0.53 3.48 16.48
N TYR A 207 0.31 2.52 17.36
CA TYR A 207 -0.56 2.65 18.54
C TYR A 207 0.21 3.00 19.82
N GLY A 208 1.55 3.05 19.78
CA GLY A 208 2.40 3.34 20.94
C GLY A 208 2.35 2.22 21.98
N LEU A 209 2.37 0.95 21.53
CA LEU A 209 2.27 -0.22 22.38
C LEU A 209 3.64 -0.87 22.55
N ASP A 210 3.92 -1.41 23.72
CA ASP A 210 5.09 -2.26 23.96
C ASP A 210 4.86 -3.71 23.49
N GLU A 211 3.63 -4.19 23.63
CA GLU A 211 3.18 -5.50 23.20
C GLU A 211 1.69 -5.44 22.81
N LEU A 212 1.28 -6.28 21.85
CA LEU A 212 -0.12 -6.39 21.43
C LEU A 212 -0.87 -7.35 22.37
N SER A 213 -1.96 -6.87 22.95
CA SER A 213 -2.84 -7.62 23.85
C SER A 213 -4.26 -7.75 23.28
N ASP A 214 -5.04 -8.68 23.80
CA ASP A 214 -6.45 -8.87 23.43
C ASP A 214 -7.28 -7.60 23.65
N SER A 215 -6.92 -6.76 24.63
CA SER A 215 -7.61 -5.49 24.90
C SER A 215 -7.40 -4.43 23.82
N ASP A 216 -6.38 -4.56 22.97
CA ASP A 216 -6.08 -3.64 21.89
C ASP A 216 -6.86 -3.96 20.60
N LEU A 217 -7.26 -5.23 20.42
CA LEU A 217 -7.90 -5.73 19.22
C LEU A 217 -9.20 -4.98 18.87
N PRO A 218 -10.12 -4.67 19.81
CA PRO A 218 -11.32 -3.93 19.49
C PRO A 218 -11.05 -2.53 18.92
N ARG A 219 -10.06 -1.81 19.45
CA ARG A 219 -9.66 -0.49 18.95
C ARG A 219 -9.12 -0.56 17.54
N ILE A 220 -8.24 -1.52 17.25
CA ILE A 220 -7.65 -1.71 15.92
C ILE A 220 -8.72 -2.10 14.91
N ARG A 221 -9.66 -2.98 15.31
CA ARG A 221 -10.81 -3.36 14.48
C ARG A 221 -11.71 -2.15 14.16
N GLU A 222 -12.02 -1.33 15.16
CA GLU A 222 -12.85 -0.13 14.94
C GLU A 222 -12.16 0.87 14.00
N ASP A 223 -10.86 1.08 14.17
CA ASP A 223 -10.06 1.94 13.29
C ASP A 223 -10.02 1.40 11.86
N TYR A 224 -9.89 0.09 11.66
CA TYR A 224 -9.99 -0.56 10.37
C TYR A 224 -11.35 -0.32 9.71
N ILE A 225 -12.45 -0.51 10.44
CA ILE A 225 -13.81 -0.31 9.94
C ILE A 225 -14.01 1.16 9.52
N ARG A 226 -13.59 2.10 10.37
CA ARG A 226 -13.66 3.54 10.07
C ARG A 226 -12.85 3.90 8.81
N ALA A 227 -11.65 3.35 8.70
CA ALA A 227 -10.78 3.60 7.54
C ALA A 227 -11.38 3.03 6.25
N ARG A 228 -11.96 1.82 6.29
CA ARG A 228 -12.66 1.22 5.14
C ARG A 228 -13.84 2.08 4.69
N ARG A 229 -14.68 2.50 5.62
CA ARG A 229 -15.82 3.40 5.31
C ARG A 229 -15.36 4.72 4.71
N ALA A 230 -14.30 5.33 5.28
CA ALA A 230 -13.73 6.57 4.75
C ALA A 230 -13.17 6.37 3.33
N TRP A 231 -12.49 5.26 3.07
CA TRP A 231 -11.97 4.90 1.76
C TRP A 231 -13.07 4.74 0.72
N VAL A 232 -14.11 3.98 1.03
CA VAL A 232 -15.28 3.79 0.16
C VAL A 232 -15.96 5.14 -0.13
N ALA A 233 -16.13 5.99 0.89
CA ALA A 233 -16.74 7.31 0.70
C ALA A 233 -15.92 8.22 -0.24
N GLU A 234 -14.58 8.18 -0.17
CA GLU A 234 -13.73 8.96 -1.08
C GLU A 234 -13.76 8.39 -2.52
N ILE A 235 -13.79 7.06 -2.70
CA ILE A 235 -13.95 6.43 -4.03
C ILE A 235 -15.32 6.76 -4.62
N ARG A 236 -16.40 6.77 -3.82
CA ARG A 236 -17.73 7.16 -4.27
C ARG A 236 -17.73 8.59 -4.83
N LYS A 237 -17.12 9.55 -4.13
CA LYS A 237 -16.99 10.92 -4.62
C LYS A 237 -16.18 11.04 -5.91
N ASP A 238 -15.20 10.17 -6.10
CA ASP A 238 -14.42 10.10 -7.33
C ASP A 238 -15.26 9.52 -8.46
N ALA A 239 -16.03 8.45 -8.19
CA ALA A 239 -16.94 7.82 -9.13
C ALA A 239 -18.03 8.78 -9.61
N GLU A 240 -18.66 9.52 -8.70
CA GLU A 240 -19.68 10.55 -9.05
C GLU A 240 -19.15 11.54 -10.07
N LYS A 241 -17.87 11.94 -9.96
CA LYS A 241 -17.22 12.86 -10.91
C LYS A 241 -16.82 12.18 -12.21
N GLU A 242 -16.19 10.99 -12.13
CA GLU A 242 -15.72 10.25 -13.29
C GLU A 242 -16.90 9.86 -14.20
N PHE A 243 -17.98 9.33 -13.63
CA PHE A 243 -19.14 8.91 -14.38
C PHE A 243 -19.96 10.10 -14.92
N ALA A 244 -20.01 11.23 -14.20
CA ALA A 244 -20.65 12.45 -14.69
C ALA A 244 -19.95 13.12 -15.88
N MET A 245 -18.64 12.87 -16.05
CA MET A 245 -17.86 13.37 -17.20
C MET A 245 -17.90 12.44 -18.41
N GLY A 246 -18.35 11.20 -18.23
CA GLY A 246 -18.44 10.18 -19.28
C GLY A 246 -19.86 10.02 -19.81
N ASP A 247 -19.98 9.56 -21.04
CA ASP A 247 -21.26 9.14 -21.62
C ASP A 247 -21.55 7.69 -21.18
N VAL A 248 -21.88 7.53 -19.89
CA VAL A 248 -22.07 6.22 -19.24
C VAL A 248 -23.51 6.11 -18.75
N GLU A 249 -24.16 4.96 -19.04
CA GLU A 249 -25.49 4.68 -18.54
C GLU A 249 -25.57 4.65 -17.02
N GLN A 250 -26.63 5.18 -16.44
CA GLN A 250 -26.87 5.22 -14.99
C GLN A 250 -26.77 3.81 -14.36
N SER A 251 -27.23 2.78 -15.04
CA SER A 251 -27.18 1.39 -14.60
C SER A 251 -25.74 0.91 -14.29
N VAL A 252 -24.75 1.37 -15.08
CA VAL A 252 -23.32 1.01 -14.88
C VAL A 252 -22.78 1.69 -13.63
N PHE A 253 -23.19 2.93 -13.37
CA PHE A 253 -22.85 3.63 -12.13
C PHE A 253 -23.45 2.94 -10.92
N ASP A 254 -24.74 2.61 -10.96
CA ASP A 254 -25.46 1.95 -9.87
C ASP A 254 -24.85 0.57 -9.53
N ASP A 255 -24.50 -0.21 -10.56
CA ASP A 255 -23.78 -1.47 -10.43
C ASP A 255 -22.41 -1.30 -9.77
N PHE A 256 -21.69 -0.23 -10.14
CA PHE A 256 -20.38 0.07 -9.52
C PHE A 256 -20.55 0.41 -8.04
N ILE A 257 -21.53 1.27 -7.71
CA ILE A 257 -21.81 1.68 -6.33
C ILE A 257 -22.22 0.49 -5.47
N THR A 258 -23.09 -0.39 -5.98
CA THR A 258 -23.49 -1.61 -5.29
C THR A 258 -22.28 -2.49 -4.95
N LYS A 259 -21.35 -2.70 -5.90
CA LYS A 259 -20.12 -3.46 -5.66
C LYS A 259 -19.19 -2.77 -4.67
N LEU A 260 -19.15 -1.43 -4.70
CA LEU A 260 -18.33 -0.64 -3.77
C LEU A 260 -18.88 -0.72 -2.34
N ASP A 261 -20.20 -0.73 -2.17
CA ASP A 261 -20.84 -0.82 -0.86
C ASP A 261 -20.58 -2.15 -0.17
N HIS A 262 -20.47 -3.26 -0.91
CA HIS A 262 -20.04 -4.55 -0.36
C HIS A 262 -18.65 -4.55 0.27
N GLU A 263 -17.81 -3.52 0.00
CA GLU A 263 -16.50 -3.39 0.66
C GLU A 263 -16.60 -2.99 2.14
N ILE A 264 -17.76 -2.49 2.57
CA ILE A 264 -18.03 -2.12 3.97
C ILE A 264 -18.99 -3.08 4.67
N ASP A 265 -19.47 -4.11 3.97
CA ASP A 265 -20.18 -5.20 4.59
C ASP A 265 -19.16 -6.08 5.33
N PHE A 266 -19.07 -5.88 6.63
CA PHE A 266 -18.20 -6.69 7.50
C PHE A 266 -19.03 -7.88 7.97
N GLU A 267 -19.01 -8.97 7.21
CA GLU A 267 -19.33 -10.27 7.78
C GLU A 267 -18.24 -10.62 8.80
N ASP A 268 -18.65 -10.86 10.02
CA ASP A 268 -17.80 -11.19 11.18
C ASP A 268 -17.08 -12.54 11.04
#